data_cd586ba02ac47c8aaffd75b962dd2b28
#
_entry.id   cd586ba02ac47c8aaffd75b962dd2b28
#
_cell.length_a   1.000
_cell.length_b   1.000
_cell.length_c   1.000
_cell.angle_alpha   90.00
_cell.angle_beta   90.00
_cell.angle_gamma   90.00
#
_symmetry.space_group_name_H-M   'P 1'
#
loop_
_entity.id
_entity.type
_entity.pdbx_description
1 polymer ?
#
loop_
_entity_poly.entity_id
_entity_poly.type
_entity_poly.pdbx_seq_one_letter_code
_entity_poly.pdbx_strand_id
1 'polypeptide(L)'
;MEALFITRQDLVKYTAVNGNVDTDNFIQWIKVAQDIHLQNYLGTDLFNKLKNDILNTVSGTGVPTTTALTAGGTGYTTSTGVATTGGTGSGFTVDITAVAGVITSYIVATAGTGYTAGDVVTVTTGGADADITIQAIDEIQPPYADLLSTYVKPCLIHWAMVEYLPFSVYTIANKGVFKHNSENATTIDKPELDMLISKQRDIAQNYTQRMIDHLQFNNALYPEYHTNSNGDIYPDTNNYNIGWVL
;
A
#
# COMPACT_ATOMS: atom_id res chain seq x y z
N MET A 1 -4.44 -1.67 17.62
CA MET A 1 -3.66 -2.60 16.78
C MET A 1 -2.72 -1.75 15.94
N GLU A 2 -1.50 -2.18 15.71
CA GLU A 2 -0.55 -1.40 14.91
C GLU A 2 -0.50 -1.96 13.49
N ALA A 3 -0.65 -1.09 12.48
CA ALA A 3 -0.57 -1.50 11.08
C ALA A 3 0.89 -1.51 10.64
N LEU A 4 1.35 -2.62 10.08
CA LEU A 4 2.60 -2.71 9.34
C LEU A 4 2.29 -2.66 7.84
N PHE A 5 3.07 -1.88 7.09
CA PHE A 5 2.86 -1.70 5.64
C PHE A 5 3.39 -2.88 4.81
N ILE A 6 4.27 -3.69 5.40
CA ILE A 6 4.78 -4.93 4.81
C ILE A 6 4.68 -6.08 5.79
N THR A 7 4.69 -7.28 5.25
CA THR A 7 4.77 -8.50 6.03
C THR A 7 6.22 -9.00 6.13
N ARG A 8 6.50 -9.82 7.14
CA ARG A 8 7.79 -10.51 7.26
C ARG A 8 8.11 -11.41 6.04
N GLN A 9 7.09 -11.94 5.36
CA GLN A 9 7.27 -12.72 4.15
C GLN A 9 7.72 -11.87 2.95
N ASP A 10 7.33 -10.59 2.91
CA ASP A 10 7.80 -9.67 1.87
C ASP A 10 9.31 -9.48 1.94
N LEU A 11 9.90 -9.42 3.13
CA LEU A 11 11.36 -9.35 3.30
C LEU A 11 12.05 -10.59 2.72
N VAL A 12 11.56 -11.79 3.04
CA VAL A 12 12.14 -13.05 2.50
C VAL A 12 11.98 -13.12 0.99
N LYS A 13 10.85 -12.68 0.45
CA LYS A 13 10.54 -12.76 -0.99
C LYS A 13 11.35 -11.79 -1.85
N TYR A 14 11.60 -10.58 -1.34
CA TYR A 14 12.18 -9.48 -2.12
C TYR A 14 13.61 -9.10 -1.71
N THR A 15 14.23 -9.86 -0.81
CA THR A 15 15.63 -9.65 -0.39
C THR A 15 16.44 -10.94 -0.49
N ALA A 16 17.74 -10.85 -0.21
CA ALA A 16 18.63 -12.01 -0.19
C ALA A 16 18.52 -12.88 1.08
N VAL A 17 17.52 -12.64 1.92
CA VAL A 17 17.32 -13.41 3.15
C VAL A 17 16.83 -14.81 2.82
N ASN A 18 17.51 -15.84 3.36
CA ASN A 18 17.11 -17.23 3.18
C ASN A 18 15.83 -17.54 3.97
N GLY A 19 14.94 -18.38 3.42
CA GLY A 19 13.69 -18.79 4.06
C GLY A 19 13.83 -19.56 5.39
N ASN A 20 15.03 -19.96 5.78
CA ASN A 20 15.33 -20.62 7.06
C ASN A 20 15.54 -19.65 8.23
N VAL A 21 15.48 -18.34 7.99
CA VAL A 21 15.56 -17.33 9.06
C VAL A 21 14.23 -17.26 9.81
N ASP A 22 14.28 -17.15 11.13
CA ASP A 22 13.08 -16.89 11.92
C ASP A 22 12.51 -15.52 11.54
N THR A 23 11.39 -15.56 10.83
CA THR A 23 10.76 -14.37 10.28
C THR A 23 10.13 -13.48 11.35
N ASP A 24 9.90 -13.97 12.56
CA ASP A 24 9.35 -13.17 13.66
C ASP A 24 10.34 -12.10 14.12
N ASN A 25 11.65 -12.35 13.95
CA ASN A 25 12.68 -11.36 14.24
C ASN A 25 12.62 -10.11 13.35
N PHE A 26 11.94 -10.16 12.21
CA PHE A 26 11.83 -9.00 11.32
C PHE A 26 10.80 -7.97 11.76
N ILE A 27 9.81 -8.35 12.57
CA ILE A 27 8.68 -7.47 12.95
C ILE A 27 9.19 -6.17 13.58
N GLN A 28 10.14 -6.28 14.52
CA GLN A 28 10.73 -5.12 15.19
C GLN A 28 11.47 -4.18 14.20
N TRP A 29 12.18 -4.74 13.23
CA TRP A 29 12.96 -3.96 12.27
C TRP A 29 12.07 -3.32 11.20
N ILE A 30 10.99 -4.00 10.80
CA ILE A 30 9.95 -3.42 9.97
C ILE A 30 9.34 -2.21 10.67
N LYS A 31 8.99 -2.35 11.97
CA LYS A 31 8.44 -1.25 12.76
C LYS A 31 9.42 -0.09 12.88
N VAL A 32 10.67 -0.36 13.25
CA VAL A 32 11.72 0.66 13.38
C VAL A 32 11.90 1.42 12.06
N ALA A 33 12.02 0.70 10.95
CA ALA A 33 12.17 1.31 9.62
C ALA A 33 10.93 2.12 9.21
N GLN A 34 9.74 1.64 9.55
CA GLN A 34 8.48 2.34 9.27
C GLN A 34 8.39 3.66 10.05
N ASP A 35 8.72 3.65 11.34
CA ASP A 35 8.59 4.84 12.19
C ASP A 35 9.75 5.85 11.99
N ILE A 36 10.98 5.37 11.72
CA ILE A 36 12.14 6.26 11.56
C ILE A 36 12.27 6.80 10.15
N HIS A 37 12.21 5.92 9.14
CA HIS A 37 12.47 6.33 7.76
C HIS A 37 11.18 6.72 7.05
N LEU A 38 10.19 5.84 7.03
CA LEU A 38 9.02 6.04 6.18
C LEU A 38 8.15 7.20 6.65
N GLN A 39 7.91 7.35 7.95
CA GLN A 39 7.17 8.49 8.50
C GLN A 39 7.86 9.82 8.18
N ASN A 40 9.19 9.84 8.20
CA ASN A 40 9.95 11.05 7.86
C ASN A 40 9.78 11.47 6.39
N TYR A 41 9.73 10.51 5.46
CA TYR A 41 9.55 10.80 4.03
C TYR A 41 8.10 11.05 3.61
N LEU A 42 7.13 10.41 4.27
CA LEU A 42 5.71 10.59 3.97
C LEU A 42 5.09 11.79 4.69
N GLY A 43 5.68 12.21 5.81
CA GLY A 43 5.06 13.11 6.76
C GLY A 43 3.98 12.41 7.59
N THR A 44 3.64 12.99 8.74
CA THR A 44 2.72 12.34 9.70
C THR A 44 1.31 12.18 9.14
N ASP A 45 0.79 13.16 8.40
CA ASP A 45 -0.60 13.11 7.91
C ASP A 45 -0.80 11.99 6.89
N LEU A 46 0.05 11.89 5.85
CA LEU A 46 -0.03 10.82 4.86
C LEU A 46 0.29 9.45 5.46
N PHE A 47 1.28 9.39 6.35
CA PHE A 47 1.62 8.16 7.07
C PHE A 47 0.43 7.63 7.88
N ASN A 48 -0.25 8.49 8.64
CA ASN A 48 -1.44 8.12 9.41
C ASN A 48 -2.62 7.75 8.51
N LYS A 49 -2.80 8.45 7.37
CA LYS A 49 -3.81 8.08 6.37
C LYS A 49 -3.63 6.63 5.90
N LEU A 50 -2.42 6.26 5.47
CA LEU A 50 -2.11 4.91 5.03
C LEU A 50 -2.28 3.87 6.15
N LYS A 51 -1.85 4.18 7.39
CA LYS A 51 -2.09 3.30 8.55
C LYS A 51 -3.58 3.08 8.81
N ASN A 52 -4.37 4.15 8.77
CA ASN A 52 -5.80 4.07 9.00
C ASN A 52 -6.51 3.30 7.88
N ASP A 53 -6.10 3.47 6.64
CA ASP A 53 -6.65 2.72 5.52
C ASP A 53 -6.43 1.21 5.71
N ILE A 54 -5.22 0.79 6.10
CA ILE A 54 -4.92 -0.62 6.40
C ILE A 54 -5.73 -1.13 7.60
N LEU A 55 -5.83 -0.35 8.69
CA LEU A 55 -6.53 -0.77 9.91
C LEU A 55 -8.04 -0.85 9.72
N ASN A 56 -8.61 0.02 8.88
CA ASN A 56 -10.04 0.10 8.62
C ASN A 56 -10.49 -0.76 7.43
N THR A 57 -9.52 -1.36 6.71
CA THR A 57 -9.83 -2.31 5.64
C THR A 57 -10.48 -3.56 6.24
N VAL A 58 -11.72 -3.81 5.86
CA VAL A 58 -12.40 -5.07 6.15
C VAL A 58 -12.02 -6.05 5.06
N SER A 59 -11.32 -7.12 5.43
CA SER A 59 -10.88 -8.12 4.44
C SER A 59 -12.07 -8.64 3.63
N GLY A 60 -11.91 -8.61 2.30
CA GLY A 60 -12.94 -9.02 1.35
C GLY A 60 -13.97 -7.93 1.00
N THR A 61 -13.83 -6.71 1.55
CA THR A 61 -14.66 -5.56 1.13
C THR A 61 -13.79 -4.41 0.62
N GLY A 62 -14.25 -3.66 -0.36
CA GLY A 62 -13.44 -2.59 -0.93
C GLY A 62 -14.15 -1.73 -1.96
N VAL A 63 -13.34 -1.14 -2.84
CA VAL A 63 -13.80 -0.31 -3.96
C VAL A 63 -13.91 -1.17 -5.21
N PRO A 64 -15.06 -1.17 -5.91
CA PRO A 64 -15.20 -1.85 -7.20
C PRO A 64 -14.17 -1.40 -8.22
N THR A 65 -13.41 -2.35 -8.78
CA THR A 65 -12.42 -2.10 -9.85
C THR A 65 -12.85 -2.67 -11.18
N THR A 66 -13.61 -3.77 -11.15
CA THR A 66 -14.16 -4.39 -12.34
C THR A 66 -15.64 -4.71 -12.11
N THR A 67 -16.48 -4.28 -13.05
CA THR A 67 -17.93 -4.46 -12.99
C THR A 67 -18.47 -4.92 -14.35
N ALA A 68 -19.62 -5.60 -14.37
CA ALA A 68 -20.28 -6.05 -15.57
C ALA A 68 -21.79 -5.81 -15.50
N LEU A 69 -22.38 -5.30 -16.58
CA LEU A 69 -23.83 -5.23 -16.74
C LEU A 69 -24.36 -6.65 -16.94
N THR A 70 -25.17 -7.14 -16.00
CA THR A 70 -25.76 -8.49 -16.03
C THR A 70 -27.21 -8.47 -16.50
N ALA A 71 -27.93 -7.37 -16.27
CA ALA A 71 -29.28 -7.15 -16.81
C ALA A 71 -29.44 -5.69 -17.22
N GLY A 72 -29.94 -5.45 -18.45
CA GLY A 72 -30.17 -4.10 -19.00
C GLY A 72 -31.45 -3.44 -18.53
N GLY A 73 -32.37 -4.20 -17.93
CA GLY A 73 -33.65 -3.73 -17.39
C GLY A 73 -34.58 -3.10 -18.41
N THR A 74 -35.60 -2.40 -17.92
CA THR A 74 -36.63 -1.76 -18.72
C THR A 74 -36.98 -0.34 -18.24
N GLY A 75 -37.46 0.50 -19.14
CA GLY A 75 -37.94 1.86 -18.80
C GLY A 75 -36.85 2.88 -18.50
N TYR A 76 -35.60 2.63 -18.91
CA TYR A 76 -34.48 3.52 -18.69
C TYR A 76 -34.32 4.59 -19.76
N THR A 77 -33.81 5.73 -19.37
CA THR A 77 -33.35 6.82 -20.26
C THR A 77 -31.87 7.10 -20.00
N THR A 78 -31.13 7.53 -21.00
CA THR A 78 -29.74 7.93 -20.86
C THR A 78 -29.64 9.04 -19.82
N SER A 79 -28.81 8.82 -18.78
CA SER A 79 -28.66 9.68 -17.59
C SER A 79 -27.27 9.55 -16.99
N THR A 80 -26.84 10.58 -16.24
CA THR A 80 -25.56 10.62 -15.55
C THR A 80 -25.73 10.63 -14.04
N GLY A 81 -24.75 10.08 -13.30
CA GLY A 81 -24.73 10.08 -11.84
C GLY A 81 -25.89 9.29 -11.22
N VAL A 82 -26.41 8.28 -11.90
CA VAL A 82 -27.55 7.49 -11.40
C VAL A 82 -27.12 6.64 -10.23
N ALA A 83 -27.85 6.75 -9.11
CA ALA A 83 -27.61 5.96 -7.92
C ALA A 83 -27.98 4.49 -8.13
N THR A 84 -27.32 3.61 -7.38
CA THR A 84 -27.65 2.19 -7.33
C THR A 84 -28.01 1.77 -5.90
N THR A 85 -28.69 0.65 -5.77
CA THR A 85 -29.04 0.00 -4.51
C THR A 85 -28.67 -1.47 -4.54
N GLY A 86 -28.45 -2.07 -3.36
CA GLY A 86 -28.04 -3.48 -3.26
C GLY A 86 -26.55 -3.63 -3.03
N GLY A 87 -26.12 -4.89 -2.88
CA GLY A 87 -24.77 -5.23 -2.46
C GLY A 87 -24.49 -4.92 -0.98
N THR A 88 -23.24 -5.12 -0.55
CA THR A 88 -22.80 -4.87 0.84
C THR A 88 -22.29 -3.44 1.06
N GLY A 89 -21.91 -2.76 -0.03
CA GLY A 89 -21.32 -1.41 -0.01
C GLY A 89 -22.32 -0.27 -0.17
N SER A 90 -21.79 0.92 -0.40
CA SER A 90 -22.58 2.13 -0.63
C SER A 90 -21.86 3.12 -1.55
N GLY A 91 -22.64 4.06 -2.15
CA GLY A 91 -22.10 5.17 -2.93
C GLY A 91 -21.71 4.82 -4.38
N PHE A 92 -22.03 3.64 -4.89
CA PHE A 92 -21.82 3.29 -6.30
C PHE A 92 -22.83 4.04 -7.19
N THR A 93 -22.33 4.80 -8.14
CA THR A 93 -23.16 5.52 -9.12
C THR A 93 -22.63 5.30 -10.54
N VAL A 94 -23.53 5.37 -11.51
CA VAL A 94 -23.22 5.10 -12.90
C VAL A 94 -23.81 6.16 -13.86
N ASP A 95 -23.11 6.40 -14.95
CA ASP A 95 -23.65 7.08 -16.12
C ASP A 95 -24.16 6.01 -17.08
N ILE A 96 -25.42 6.02 -17.41
CA ILE A 96 -26.07 5.00 -18.23
C ILE A 96 -26.39 5.51 -19.62
N THR A 97 -26.24 4.66 -20.63
CA THR A 97 -26.75 4.86 -22.00
C THR A 97 -27.84 3.84 -22.25
N ALA A 98 -29.04 4.32 -22.52
CA ALA A 98 -30.21 3.47 -22.79
C ALA A 98 -30.70 3.64 -24.21
N VAL A 99 -31.08 2.52 -24.83
CA VAL A 99 -31.71 2.45 -26.17
C VAL A 99 -33.01 1.67 -26.04
N ALA A 100 -34.10 2.26 -26.53
CA ALA A 100 -35.46 1.67 -26.44
C ALA A 100 -35.85 1.25 -24.98
N GLY A 101 -35.39 2.00 -23.98
CA GLY A 101 -35.70 1.73 -22.58
C GLY A 101 -34.81 0.70 -21.91
N VAL A 102 -33.80 0.16 -22.58
CA VAL A 102 -32.88 -0.84 -22.05
C VAL A 102 -31.48 -0.23 -21.94
N ILE A 103 -30.78 -0.45 -20.81
CA ILE A 103 -29.38 -0.03 -20.67
C ILE A 103 -28.53 -0.91 -21.57
N THR A 104 -27.80 -0.29 -22.50
CA THR A 104 -26.89 -0.96 -23.43
C THR A 104 -25.42 -0.82 -23.04
N SER A 105 -25.09 0.26 -22.35
CA SER A 105 -23.73 0.49 -21.79
C SER A 105 -23.80 1.43 -20.61
N TYR A 106 -22.75 1.41 -19.79
CA TYR A 106 -22.60 2.30 -18.65
C TYR A 106 -21.12 2.63 -18.42
N ILE A 107 -20.90 3.70 -17.67
CA ILE A 107 -19.59 4.10 -17.14
C ILE A 107 -19.76 4.30 -15.63
N VAL A 108 -18.81 3.82 -14.84
CA VAL A 108 -18.81 4.05 -13.38
C VAL A 108 -18.48 5.52 -13.13
N ALA A 109 -19.41 6.27 -12.58
CA ALA A 109 -19.22 7.68 -12.21
C ALA A 109 -18.57 7.80 -10.82
N THR A 110 -19.03 6.99 -9.86
CA THR A 110 -18.41 6.86 -8.54
C THR A 110 -18.39 5.39 -8.15
N ALA A 111 -17.24 4.87 -7.78
CA ALA A 111 -17.09 3.45 -7.46
C ALA A 111 -17.67 3.05 -6.09
N GLY A 112 -17.89 4.00 -5.18
CA GLY A 112 -18.37 3.71 -3.82
C GLY A 112 -17.35 2.93 -2.99
N THR A 113 -17.77 2.39 -1.85
CA THR A 113 -16.89 1.64 -0.93
C THR A 113 -17.66 0.54 -0.19
N GLY A 114 -16.94 -0.45 0.35
CA GLY A 114 -17.51 -1.50 1.20
C GLY A 114 -18.18 -2.65 0.43
N TYR A 115 -17.95 -2.72 -0.88
CA TYR A 115 -18.48 -3.81 -1.71
C TYR A 115 -17.62 -5.06 -1.63
N THR A 116 -18.25 -6.21 -1.90
CA THR A 116 -17.57 -7.51 -2.06
C THR A 116 -17.63 -7.95 -3.52
N ALA A 117 -16.63 -8.72 -3.95
CA ALA A 117 -16.69 -9.36 -5.25
C ALA A 117 -17.87 -10.34 -5.31
N GLY A 118 -18.69 -10.23 -6.35
CA GLY A 118 -19.96 -10.97 -6.49
C GLY A 118 -21.20 -10.18 -6.09
N ASP A 119 -21.06 -9.00 -5.46
CA ASP A 119 -22.21 -8.11 -5.20
C ASP A 119 -22.94 -7.73 -6.47
N VAL A 120 -24.26 -7.70 -6.37
CA VAL A 120 -25.12 -7.20 -7.43
C VAL A 120 -25.78 -5.91 -6.95
N VAL A 121 -25.63 -4.85 -7.75
CA VAL A 121 -26.27 -3.56 -7.51
C VAL A 121 -27.27 -3.27 -8.62
N THR A 122 -28.44 -2.77 -8.24
CA THR A 122 -29.55 -2.44 -9.17
C THR A 122 -29.63 -0.94 -9.37
N VAL A 123 -29.77 -0.50 -10.61
CA VAL A 123 -29.91 0.91 -10.98
C VAL A 123 -31.29 1.42 -10.54
N THR A 124 -31.34 2.52 -9.79
CA THR A 124 -32.59 2.96 -9.08
C THR A 124 -33.61 3.70 -9.97
N THR A 125 -33.26 4.07 -11.20
CA THR A 125 -34.16 4.72 -12.16
C THR A 125 -34.84 3.68 -13.07
N GLY A 126 -35.74 4.11 -13.92
CA GLY A 126 -36.45 3.21 -14.86
C GLY A 126 -37.31 2.17 -14.12
N GLY A 127 -37.24 0.93 -14.53
CA GLY A 127 -37.94 -0.19 -13.90
C GLY A 127 -37.33 -0.70 -12.62
N ALA A 128 -36.16 -0.19 -12.21
CA ALA A 128 -35.35 -0.70 -11.09
C ALA A 128 -35.06 -2.21 -11.21
N ASP A 129 -34.74 -2.66 -12.43
CA ASP A 129 -34.56 -4.06 -12.83
C ASP A 129 -33.26 -4.24 -13.67
N ALA A 130 -32.42 -3.20 -13.77
CA ALA A 130 -31.09 -3.31 -14.39
C ALA A 130 -30.03 -3.58 -13.32
N ASP A 131 -29.26 -4.64 -13.54
CA ASP A 131 -28.28 -5.12 -12.57
C ASP A 131 -26.86 -5.04 -13.11
N ILE A 132 -25.96 -4.61 -12.23
CA ILE A 132 -24.52 -4.57 -12.44
C ILE A 132 -23.86 -5.46 -11.38
N THR A 133 -23.08 -6.44 -11.81
CA THR A 133 -22.30 -7.29 -10.91
C THR A 133 -20.91 -6.72 -10.71
N ILE A 134 -20.47 -6.62 -9.47
CA ILE A 134 -19.11 -6.25 -9.06
C ILE A 134 -18.24 -7.50 -9.14
N GLN A 135 -17.26 -7.50 -10.05
CA GLN A 135 -16.43 -8.67 -10.33
C GLN A 135 -15.13 -8.67 -9.53
N ALA A 136 -14.54 -7.49 -9.30
CA ALA A 136 -13.33 -7.32 -8.52
C ALA A 136 -13.37 -6.05 -7.70
N ILE A 137 -12.65 -6.04 -6.58
CA ILE A 137 -12.54 -4.93 -5.63
C ILE A 137 -11.07 -4.69 -5.27
N ASP A 138 -10.74 -3.43 -4.90
CA ASP A 138 -9.54 -3.08 -4.16
C ASP A 138 -9.89 -2.75 -2.71
N GLU A 139 -9.23 -3.40 -1.77
CA GLU A 139 -9.46 -3.20 -0.34
C GLU A 139 -9.01 -1.81 0.15
N ILE A 140 -8.00 -1.24 -0.48
CA ILE A 140 -7.54 0.14 -0.25
C ILE A 140 -7.84 0.96 -1.50
N GLN A 141 -8.39 2.16 -1.33
CA GLN A 141 -8.77 3.02 -2.47
C GLN A 141 -7.57 3.48 -3.30
N PRO A 142 -7.65 3.45 -4.64
CA PRO A 142 -6.74 4.23 -5.48
C PRO A 142 -6.88 5.75 -5.13
N PRO A 143 -5.79 6.53 -5.12
CA PRO A 143 -4.42 6.18 -5.55
C PRO A 143 -3.54 5.57 -4.44
N TYR A 144 -4.04 5.44 -3.21
CA TYR A 144 -3.25 5.00 -2.04
C TYR A 144 -2.83 3.52 -2.14
N ALA A 145 -3.63 2.66 -2.77
CA ALA A 145 -3.27 1.26 -3.04
C ALA A 145 -2.02 1.16 -3.94
N ASP A 146 -1.99 1.96 -5.01
CA ASP A 146 -0.86 2.02 -5.94
C ASP A 146 0.39 2.61 -5.26
N LEU A 147 0.22 3.67 -4.48
CA LEU A 147 1.30 4.26 -3.69
C LEU A 147 1.90 3.21 -2.74
N LEU A 148 1.05 2.50 -2.00
CA LEU A 148 1.48 1.50 -1.03
C LEU A 148 2.22 0.34 -1.70
N SER A 149 1.64 -0.24 -2.76
CA SER A 149 2.19 -1.44 -3.41
C SER A 149 3.45 -1.17 -4.24
N THR A 150 3.49 -0.06 -4.97
CA THR A 150 4.53 0.22 -5.97
C THR A 150 5.69 1.03 -5.42
N TYR A 151 5.46 1.87 -4.40
CA TYR A 151 6.47 2.80 -3.91
C TYR A 151 6.81 2.57 -2.43
N VAL A 152 5.81 2.51 -1.55
CA VAL A 152 6.02 2.41 -0.10
C VAL A 152 6.60 1.05 0.29
N LYS A 153 6.00 -0.05 -0.19
CA LYS A 153 6.45 -1.40 0.17
C LYS A 153 7.90 -1.68 -0.23
N PRO A 154 8.35 -1.43 -1.49
CA PRO A 154 9.75 -1.65 -1.85
C PRO A 154 10.72 -0.78 -1.03
N CYS A 155 10.36 0.48 -0.78
CA CYS A 155 11.15 1.39 0.05
C CYS A 155 11.32 0.82 1.46
N LEU A 156 10.22 0.43 2.12
CA LEU A 156 10.25 -0.09 3.49
C LEU A 156 10.99 -1.43 3.62
N ILE A 157 10.84 -2.32 2.64
CA ILE A 157 11.57 -3.61 2.60
C ILE A 157 13.08 -3.38 2.72
N HIS A 158 13.62 -2.46 1.92
CA HIS A 158 15.05 -2.22 1.91
C HIS A 158 15.53 -1.43 3.14
N TRP A 159 14.75 -0.48 3.67
CA TRP A 159 15.08 0.18 4.94
C TRP A 159 15.02 -0.79 6.12
N ALA A 160 14.03 -1.69 6.20
CA ALA A 160 13.98 -2.71 7.23
C ALA A 160 15.21 -3.63 7.21
N MET A 161 15.75 -3.93 6.02
CA MET A 161 17.00 -4.67 5.88
C MET A 161 18.22 -3.87 6.35
N VAL A 162 18.27 -2.56 6.09
CA VAL A 162 19.36 -1.70 6.61
C VAL A 162 19.39 -1.74 8.14
N GLU A 163 18.23 -1.69 8.78
CA GLU A 163 18.12 -1.76 10.25
C GLU A 163 18.42 -3.17 10.81
N TYR A 164 18.04 -4.22 10.08
CA TYR A 164 18.25 -5.60 10.50
C TYR A 164 19.71 -6.06 10.42
N LEU A 165 20.42 -5.74 9.32
CA LEU A 165 21.74 -6.28 8.99
C LEU A 165 22.78 -6.12 10.11
N PRO A 166 22.90 -4.96 10.80
CA PRO A 166 23.87 -4.80 11.90
C PRO A 166 23.67 -5.83 13.02
N PHE A 167 22.44 -6.25 13.27
CA PHE A 167 22.06 -7.16 14.35
C PHE A 167 22.01 -8.62 13.93
N SER A 168 22.03 -8.91 12.62
CA SER A 168 21.96 -10.27 12.09
C SER A 168 23.14 -11.16 12.51
N VAL A 169 24.29 -10.55 12.86
CA VAL A 169 25.55 -11.24 13.27
C VAL A 169 25.57 -11.53 14.77
N TYR A 170 24.64 -10.96 15.55
CA TYR A 170 24.66 -11.03 17.01
C TYR A 170 23.41 -11.71 17.55
N THR A 171 23.62 -12.49 18.62
CA THR A 171 22.53 -13.03 19.44
C THR A 171 22.59 -12.39 20.82
N ILE A 172 21.49 -11.80 21.26
CA ILE A 172 21.32 -11.22 22.59
C ILE A 172 20.67 -12.28 23.49
N ALA A 173 21.36 -12.71 24.53
CA ALA A 173 20.84 -13.69 25.47
C ALA A 173 21.08 -13.21 26.91
N ASN A 174 20.54 -13.93 27.93
CA ASN A 174 20.57 -13.54 29.33
C ASN A 174 22.00 -13.31 29.91
N LYS A 175 23.05 -13.84 29.26
CA LYS A 175 24.45 -13.70 29.69
C LYS A 175 25.24 -12.67 28.86
N GLY A 176 24.62 -11.95 27.94
CA GLY A 176 25.28 -10.93 27.12
C GLY A 176 24.98 -11.03 25.63
N VAL A 177 25.81 -10.35 24.85
CA VAL A 177 25.74 -10.34 23.38
C VAL A 177 26.80 -11.27 22.83
N PHE A 178 26.39 -12.21 21.99
CA PHE A 178 27.27 -13.24 21.42
C PHE A 178 27.28 -13.12 19.89
N LYS A 179 28.47 -13.30 19.31
CA LYS A 179 28.60 -13.48 17.86
C LYS A 179 28.22 -14.92 17.51
N HIS A 180 27.36 -15.12 16.51
CA HIS A 180 27.02 -16.46 16.07
C HIS A 180 28.23 -17.13 15.41
N ASN A 181 28.56 -18.35 15.84
CA ASN A 181 29.59 -19.15 15.24
C ASN A 181 29.04 -20.53 14.90
N SER A 182 29.16 -20.94 13.64
CA SER A 182 28.72 -22.25 13.16
C SER A 182 29.92 -23.13 12.86
N GLU A 183 29.80 -24.44 13.08
CA GLU A 183 30.89 -25.39 12.81
C GLU A 183 31.36 -25.41 11.35
N ASN A 184 30.48 -25.05 10.42
CA ASN A 184 30.73 -25.10 8.97
C ASN A 184 30.61 -23.74 8.25
N ALA A 185 30.55 -22.63 8.97
CA ALA A 185 30.48 -21.29 8.39
C ALA A 185 31.22 -20.28 9.26
N THR A 186 31.99 -19.40 8.65
CA THR A 186 32.60 -18.25 9.31
C THR A 186 31.65 -17.06 9.28
N THR A 187 31.54 -16.36 10.41
CA THR A 187 30.79 -15.12 10.44
C THR A 187 31.51 -14.04 9.64
N ILE A 188 30.72 -13.25 8.92
CA ILE A 188 31.17 -12.11 8.12
C ILE A 188 32.00 -11.13 8.97
N ASP A 189 33.05 -10.56 8.38
CA ASP A 189 33.86 -9.50 9.00
C ASP A 189 33.15 -8.15 8.97
N LYS A 190 33.59 -7.23 9.86
CA LYS A 190 32.99 -5.90 9.94
C LYS A 190 33.05 -5.12 8.61
N PRO A 191 34.18 -5.07 7.87
CA PRO A 191 34.24 -4.39 6.58
C PRO A 191 33.27 -4.95 5.54
N GLU A 192 33.09 -6.26 5.51
CA GLU A 192 32.13 -6.92 4.59
C GLU A 192 30.70 -6.61 4.97
N LEU A 193 30.37 -6.59 6.26
CA LEU A 193 29.06 -6.21 6.77
C LEU A 193 28.76 -4.74 6.45
N ASP A 194 29.71 -3.84 6.68
CA ASP A 194 29.57 -2.42 6.38
C ASP A 194 29.33 -2.19 4.86
N MET A 195 30.00 -2.96 4.00
CA MET A 195 29.77 -2.93 2.57
C MET A 195 28.36 -3.38 2.19
N LEU A 196 27.84 -4.46 2.81
CA LEU A 196 26.47 -4.93 2.57
C LEU A 196 25.42 -3.91 3.03
N ILE A 197 25.62 -3.32 4.21
CA ILE A 197 24.74 -2.27 4.75
C ILE A 197 24.76 -1.04 3.84
N SER A 198 25.93 -0.61 3.37
CA SER A 198 26.06 0.50 2.45
C SER A 198 25.32 0.22 1.14
N LYS A 199 25.52 -0.96 0.55
CA LYS A 199 24.83 -1.37 -0.67
C LYS A 199 23.31 -1.42 -0.49
N GLN A 200 22.85 -1.95 0.65
CA GLN A 200 21.42 -2.02 0.96
C GLN A 200 20.82 -0.64 1.15
N ARG A 201 21.58 0.28 1.77
CA ARG A 201 21.19 1.69 1.95
C ARG A 201 21.07 2.41 0.60
N ASP A 202 22.01 2.20 -0.33
CA ASP A 202 21.95 2.78 -1.68
C ASP A 202 20.66 2.35 -2.40
N ILE A 203 20.28 1.08 -2.28
CA ILE A 203 19.03 0.56 -2.85
C ILE A 203 17.81 1.22 -2.19
N ALA A 204 17.79 1.28 -0.85
CA ALA A 204 16.72 1.91 -0.10
C ALA A 204 16.53 3.39 -0.48
N GLN A 205 17.64 4.14 -0.60
CA GLN A 205 17.63 5.54 -1.04
C GLN A 205 17.09 5.71 -2.46
N ASN A 206 17.42 4.80 -3.37
CA ASN A 206 16.88 4.84 -4.74
C ASN A 206 15.34 4.67 -4.75
N TYR A 207 14.81 3.71 -4.00
CA TYR A 207 13.35 3.54 -3.85
C TYR A 207 12.71 4.73 -3.14
N THR A 208 13.37 5.32 -2.14
CA THR A 208 12.92 6.54 -1.47
C THR A 208 12.80 7.70 -2.45
N GLN A 209 13.82 7.93 -3.29
CA GLN A 209 13.77 8.99 -4.28
C GLN A 209 12.62 8.80 -5.27
N ARG A 210 12.42 7.58 -5.77
CA ARG A 210 11.29 7.26 -6.65
C ARG A 210 9.93 7.53 -5.99
N MET A 211 9.80 7.23 -4.70
CA MET A 211 8.59 7.51 -3.93
C MET A 211 8.36 9.02 -3.79
N ILE A 212 9.39 9.77 -3.42
CA ILE A 212 9.33 11.25 -3.30
C ILE A 212 8.97 11.89 -4.64
N ASP A 213 9.63 11.51 -5.73
CA ASP A 213 9.36 12.03 -7.07
C ASP A 213 7.91 11.76 -7.49
N HIS A 214 7.39 10.56 -7.21
CA HIS A 214 5.99 10.21 -7.49
C HIS A 214 5.02 11.09 -6.70
N LEU A 215 5.25 11.28 -5.41
CA LEU A 215 4.41 12.09 -4.54
C LEU A 215 4.42 13.58 -4.92
N GLN A 216 5.59 14.10 -5.29
CA GLN A 216 5.72 15.48 -5.75
C GLN A 216 5.05 15.72 -7.10
N PHE A 217 5.21 14.79 -8.04
CA PHE A 217 4.59 14.89 -9.37
C PHE A 217 3.07 14.76 -9.31
N ASN A 218 2.56 13.89 -8.44
CA ASN A 218 1.13 13.58 -8.32
C ASN A 218 0.51 14.21 -7.05
N ASN A 219 0.98 15.37 -6.64
CA ASN A 219 0.59 16.02 -5.38
C ASN A 219 -0.93 16.23 -5.22
N ALA A 220 -1.65 16.44 -6.31
CA ALA A 220 -3.10 16.59 -6.30
C ALA A 220 -3.85 15.31 -5.86
N LEU A 221 -3.22 14.13 -6.01
CA LEU A 221 -3.79 12.85 -5.60
C LEU A 221 -3.55 12.54 -4.11
N TYR A 222 -2.57 13.22 -3.48
CA TYR A 222 -2.13 12.98 -2.11
C TYR A 222 -2.13 14.28 -1.30
N PRO A 223 -3.32 14.86 -1.01
CA PRO A 223 -3.39 16.15 -0.29
C PRO A 223 -2.71 16.10 1.08
N GLU A 224 -2.73 14.96 1.76
CA GLU A 224 -2.10 14.76 3.08
C GLU A 224 -0.56 14.88 3.03
N TYR A 225 0.06 14.73 1.87
CA TYR A 225 1.51 14.88 1.70
C TYR A 225 1.97 16.33 1.91
N HIS A 226 1.10 17.30 1.70
CA HIS A 226 1.40 18.73 1.83
C HIS A 226 0.77 19.38 3.06
N THR A 227 0.07 18.60 3.89
CA THR A 227 -0.54 19.08 5.12
C THR A 227 0.30 18.69 6.33
N ASN A 228 0.16 19.45 7.39
CA ASN A 228 0.69 19.14 8.72
C ASN A 228 -0.33 19.59 9.76
N SER A 229 -1.44 18.86 9.81
CA SER A 229 -2.62 19.24 10.57
C SER A 229 -2.38 19.29 12.09
N ASN A 230 -1.38 18.55 12.57
CA ASN A 230 -1.09 18.43 14.00
C ASN A 230 0.24 19.07 14.42
N GLY A 231 0.95 19.77 13.51
CA GLY A 231 2.24 20.39 13.81
C GLY A 231 3.36 19.37 14.09
N ASP A 232 3.24 18.18 13.52
CA ASP A 232 4.20 17.08 13.66
C ASP A 232 5.17 17.05 12.45
N ILE A 233 5.63 15.89 12.00
CA ILE A 233 6.68 15.75 10.98
C ILE A 233 6.15 16.16 9.59
N TYR A 234 6.79 17.15 8.99
CA TYR A 234 6.66 17.44 7.55
C TYR A 234 7.45 16.42 6.73
N PRO A 235 6.98 16.09 5.51
CA PRO A 235 7.73 15.20 4.63
C PRO A 235 9.12 15.75 4.33
N ASP A 236 10.15 14.93 4.53
CA ASP A 236 11.49 15.25 4.05
C ASP A 236 11.58 14.96 2.55
N THR A 237 11.62 16.03 1.77
CA THR A 237 11.73 15.96 0.30
C THR A 237 13.17 15.95 -0.18
N ASN A 238 14.13 16.13 0.73
CA ASN A 238 15.56 16.17 0.42
C ASN A 238 16.19 14.80 0.62
N ASN A 239 16.14 13.97 -0.39
CA ASN A 239 16.98 12.79 -0.41
C ASN A 239 18.40 13.21 -0.86
N TYR A 240 19.24 13.56 0.12
CA TYR A 240 20.65 13.86 -0.15
C TYR A 240 21.34 12.55 -0.57
N ASN A 241 21.33 12.27 -1.86
CA ASN A 241 22.37 11.43 -2.45
C ASN A 241 23.71 12.22 -2.34
N ILE A 242 24.32 12.19 -1.16
CA ILE A 242 25.71 12.61 -1.00
C ILE A 242 26.58 11.51 -1.60
N GLY A 243 26.50 11.35 -2.90
CA GLY A 243 27.25 10.40 -3.69
C GLY A 243 28.36 11.04 -4.51
N TRP A 244 28.94 12.16 -4.02
CA TRP A 244 30.13 12.75 -4.61
C TRP A 244 31.13 13.07 -3.53
N VAL A 245 31.89 12.06 -3.12
CA VAL A 245 33.25 12.27 -2.64
C VAL A 245 34.15 12.04 -3.85
N LEU A 246 34.63 13.14 -4.44
CA LEU A 246 35.74 13.13 -5.38
C LEU A 246 37.02 12.78 -4.64
#